data_f8921401205477b307a9237f2c980ffd
#
_entry.id   f8921401205477b307a9237f2c980ffd
#
_cell.length_a   1.000
_cell.length_b   1.000
_cell.length_c   1.000
_cell.angle_alpha   90.00
_cell.angle_beta   90.00
_cell.angle_gamma   90.00
#
_symmetry.space_group_name_H-M   'P 1'
#
loop_
_entity.id
_entity.type
_entity.pdbx_description
1 polymer ?
#
loop_
_entity_poly.entity_id
_entity_poly.type
_entity_poly.pdbx_seq_one_letter_code
_entity_poly.pdbx_strand_id
1 'polypeptide(L)'
;MTKNNFLKFLVFSLFFSFGEGYSQNLSIEQMEFLTNQWKGERFFDGRPKVAEDILDRMKKVTIEEAWGVLRNEGFHNQFEGGWQPLHDDVTLVGRAVTVQYMPNRPDVANQIITQGRENGELGNTNSWPIDRLVEGDIYVADAFGKIIDGTLIGDNLGNAIYAKSKNGVVFNASSRDMEGLSEIEGFNAFVKGWHPSFLTEVMLVSVNYPIRMGAATVLPGDVVLAKKEGVIFIPSFLAEKVVVTSEVVRLRDLFGITRLREGKYTPGQIDNKWNEEIEKDFEQWLKDHIDELPVPKEQIRVLLKNRTW
;
A
#
# COMPACT_ATOMS: atom_id res chain seq x y z
N MET A 1 29.73 63.44 41.26
CA MET A 1 30.22 62.04 41.23
C MET A 1 29.05 61.11 40.86
N THR A 2 28.87 60.80 39.59
CA THR A 2 27.81 59.98 39.06
C THR A 2 28.45 58.74 38.42
N LYS A 3 28.18 57.56 38.99
CA LYS A 3 28.63 56.28 38.46
C LYS A 3 27.65 55.79 37.39
N ASN A 4 28.11 55.71 36.14
CA ASN A 4 27.40 55.02 35.05
C ASN A 4 27.67 53.53 35.16
N ASN A 5 26.62 52.78 35.41
CA ASN A 5 26.60 51.33 35.24
C ASN A 5 26.18 50.96 33.78
N PHE A 6 27.16 50.53 33.01
CA PHE A 6 26.94 49.91 31.69
C PHE A 6 26.59 48.44 31.89
N LEU A 7 25.30 48.09 31.70
CA LEU A 7 24.82 46.73 31.68
C LEU A 7 25.12 46.14 30.30
N LYS A 8 26.12 45.26 30.18
CA LYS A 8 26.41 44.52 28.97
C LYS A 8 25.39 43.36 28.81
N PHE A 9 24.47 43.49 27.87
CA PHE A 9 23.63 42.37 27.42
C PHE A 9 24.48 41.42 26.57
N LEU A 10 24.75 40.23 27.08
CA LEU A 10 25.36 39.12 26.32
C LEU A 10 24.24 38.40 25.58
N VAL A 11 24.10 38.66 24.27
CA VAL A 11 23.20 37.92 23.41
C VAL A 11 23.86 36.56 23.11
N PHE A 12 23.37 35.50 23.74
CA PHE A 12 23.75 34.11 23.43
C PHE A 12 22.97 33.68 22.19
N SER A 13 23.57 33.80 21.00
CA SER A 13 23.05 33.22 19.79
C SER A 13 23.24 31.70 19.87
N LEU A 14 22.15 30.97 20.19
CA LEU A 14 22.10 29.52 19.99
C LEU A 14 22.08 29.26 18.47
N PHE A 15 23.23 28.96 17.90
CA PHE A 15 23.30 28.30 16.61
C PHE A 15 22.78 26.89 16.79
N PHE A 16 21.52 26.66 16.45
CA PHE A 16 21.05 25.31 16.12
C PHE A 16 21.74 24.90 14.81
N SER A 17 22.85 24.20 14.92
CA SER A 17 23.36 23.41 13.82
C SER A 17 22.32 22.32 13.54
N PHE A 18 21.47 22.55 12.54
CA PHE A 18 20.77 21.44 11.88
C PHE A 18 21.87 20.61 11.21
N GLY A 19 22.35 19.58 11.90
CA GLY A 19 23.14 18.56 11.25
C GLY A 19 22.27 18.00 10.13
N GLU A 20 22.70 18.12 8.89
CA GLU A 20 22.15 17.35 7.78
C GLU A 20 22.44 15.88 8.10
N GLY A 21 21.55 15.26 8.86
CA GLY A 21 21.58 13.82 9.09
C GLY A 21 21.35 13.16 7.74
N TYR A 22 22.26 12.36 7.27
CA TYR A 22 22.04 11.47 6.13
C TYR A 22 20.88 10.54 6.51
N SER A 23 19.67 10.95 6.14
CA SER A 23 18.45 10.18 6.38
C SER A 23 18.32 9.12 5.30
N GLN A 24 18.06 7.87 5.69
CA GLN A 24 17.64 6.82 4.77
C GLN A 24 16.21 7.02 4.27
N ASN A 25 15.54 8.09 4.71
CA ASN A 25 14.18 8.45 4.29
C ASN A 25 14.21 9.66 3.35
N LEU A 26 13.24 9.75 2.45
CA LEU A 26 13.00 10.97 1.68
C LEU A 26 12.67 12.14 2.62
N SER A 27 13.07 13.35 2.22
CA SER A 27 12.51 14.54 2.85
C SER A 27 11.03 14.69 2.52
N ILE A 28 10.29 15.45 3.32
CA ILE A 28 8.87 15.73 3.07
C ILE A 28 8.69 16.35 1.68
N GLU A 29 9.54 17.30 1.29
CA GLU A 29 9.49 17.96 -0.02
C GLU A 29 9.71 16.98 -1.18
N GLN A 30 10.64 16.03 -1.03
CA GLN A 30 10.89 14.99 -2.02
C GLN A 30 9.70 14.03 -2.11
N MET A 31 9.10 13.66 -0.98
CA MET A 31 7.90 12.83 -0.93
C MET A 31 6.72 13.51 -1.63
N GLU A 32 6.48 14.79 -1.34
CA GLU A 32 5.43 15.59 -1.97
C GLU A 32 5.66 15.74 -3.49
N PHE A 33 6.91 15.94 -3.90
CA PHE A 33 7.26 16.01 -5.32
C PHE A 33 6.92 14.71 -6.05
N LEU A 34 7.29 13.55 -5.49
CA LEU A 34 7.04 12.24 -6.10
C LEU A 34 5.55 11.87 -6.08
N THR A 35 4.80 12.34 -5.10
CA THR A 35 3.37 12.04 -4.92
C THR A 35 2.50 13.28 -5.15
N ASN A 36 2.86 14.15 -6.09
CA ASN A 36 2.25 15.46 -6.30
C ASN A 36 0.79 15.42 -6.77
N GLN A 37 0.34 14.29 -7.32
CA GLN A 37 -1.04 14.06 -7.72
C GLN A 37 -1.97 13.84 -6.51
N TRP A 38 -1.43 13.42 -5.37
CA TRP A 38 -2.20 13.27 -4.14
C TRP A 38 -2.55 14.63 -3.54
N LYS A 39 -3.84 14.89 -3.34
CA LYS A 39 -4.38 16.15 -2.79
C LYS A 39 -5.05 15.97 -1.42
N GLY A 40 -5.07 14.72 -0.92
CA GLY A 40 -5.66 14.40 0.37
C GLY A 40 -4.71 14.60 1.56
N GLU A 41 -5.11 14.09 2.71
CA GLU A 41 -4.33 14.10 3.95
C GLU A 41 -3.01 13.32 3.80
N ARG A 42 -1.97 13.75 4.52
CA ARG A 42 -0.67 13.08 4.58
C ARG A 42 -0.31 12.69 5.99
N PHE A 43 0.49 11.65 6.12
CA PHE A 43 1.16 11.31 7.37
C PHE A 43 2.24 12.34 7.71
N PHE A 44 2.74 12.30 8.95
CA PHE A 44 3.82 13.19 9.41
C PHE A 44 5.13 13.05 8.61
N ASP A 45 5.35 11.89 7.98
CA ASP A 45 6.50 11.60 7.10
C ASP A 45 6.26 12.00 5.63
N GLY A 46 5.15 12.67 5.32
CA GLY A 46 4.79 13.16 4.00
C GLY A 46 4.08 12.14 3.10
N ARG A 47 4.01 10.86 3.49
CA ARG A 47 3.31 9.82 2.69
C ARG A 47 1.83 10.16 2.52
N PRO A 48 1.24 9.89 1.33
CA PRO A 48 -0.21 9.93 1.14
C PRO A 48 -0.94 9.06 2.17
N LYS A 49 -2.01 9.60 2.76
CA LYS A 49 -2.89 8.89 3.70
C LYS A 49 -4.23 8.61 3.02
N VAL A 50 -4.29 7.51 2.29
CA VAL A 50 -5.57 7.02 1.74
C VAL A 50 -6.48 6.64 2.91
N ALA A 51 -7.74 7.07 2.86
CA ALA A 51 -8.70 6.90 3.95
C ALA A 51 -9.05 5.42 4.18
N GLU A 52 -9.35 5.05 5.44
CA GLU A 52 -9.62 3.67 5.84
C GLU A 52 -10.86 3.08 5.13
N ASP A 53 -11.90 3.90 4.90
CA ASP A 53 -13.09 3.46 4.17
C ASP A 53 -12.77 3.05 2.72
N ILE A 54 -11.83 3.73 2.06
CA ILE A 54 -11.35 3.35 0.73
C ILE A 54 -10.58 2.03 0.79
N LEU A 55 -9.73 1.84 1.80
CA LEU A 55 -9.00 0.58 1.97
C LEU A 55 -9.96 -0.59 2.25
N ASP A 56 -10.98 -0.39 3.08
CA ASP A 56 -11.98 -1.42 3.37
C ASP A 56 -12.82 -1.79 2.15
N ARG A 57 -13.21 -0.82 1.35
CA ARG A 57 -13.92 -1.05 0.09
C ARG A 57 -13.03 -1.70 -0.96
N MET A 58 -11.72 -1.38 -0.97
CA MET A 58 -10.71 -1.98 -1.86
C MET A 58 -10.59 -3.50 -1.66
N LYS A 59 -10.84 -4.04 -0.47
CA LYS A 59 -10.83 -5.49 -0.20
C LYS A 59 -11.80 -6.28 -1.13
N LYS A 60 -12.87 -5.62 -1.61
CA LYS A 60 -13.86 -6.20 -2.51
C LYS A 60 -13.52 -6.05 -3.99
N VAL A 61 -12.52 -5.25 -4.34
CA VAL A 61 -12.06 -5.04 -5.71
C VAL A 61 -11.30 -6.27 -6.18
N THR A 62 -11.52 -6.72 -7.41
CA THR A 62 -10.74 -7.80 -8.03
C THR A 62 -9.44 -7.24 -8.64
N ILE A 63 -8.46 -8.12 -8.85
CA ILE A 63 -7.20 -7.74 -9.52
C ILE A 63 -7.48 -7.22 -10.93
N GLU A 64 -8.41 -7.87 -11.68
CA GLU A 64 -8.78 -7.50 -13.04
C GLU A 64 -9.46 -6.12 -13.11
N GLU A 65 -10.35 -5.83 -12.16
CA GLU A 65 -11.02 -4.52 -12.07
C GLU A 65 -9.97 -3.41 -11.83
N ALA A 66 -9.09 -3.59 -10.83
CA ALA A 66 -8.02 -2.62 -10.54
C ALA A 66 -7.08 -2.47 -11.73
N TRP A 67 -6.66 -3.57 -12.34
CA TRP A 67 -5.77 -3.58 -13.50
C TRP A 67 -6.39 -2.85 -14.70
N GLY A 68 -7.68 -3.08 -14.98
CA GLY A 68 -8.41 -2.42 -16.05
C GLY A 68 -8.46 -0.90 -15.87
N VAL A 69 -8.77 -0.42 -14.66
CA VAL A 69 -8.77 1.01 -14.34
C VAL A 69 -7.37 1.60 -14.53
N LEU A 70 -6.34 0.96 -13.98
CA LEU A 70 -4.96 1.46 -14.06
C LEU A 70 -4.47 1.54 -15.51
N ARG A 71 -4.75 0.54 -16.34
CA ARG A 71 -4.40 0.58 -17.77
C ARG A 71 -5.07 1.73 -18.51
N ASN A 72 -6.34 1.98 -18.24
CA ASN A 72 -7.08 3.10 -18.85
C ASN A 72 -6.52 4.48 -18.44
N GLU A 73 -5.89 4.55 -17.26
CA GLU A 73 -5.18 5.74 -16.75
C GLU A 73 -3.70 5.81 -17.20
N GLY A 74 -3.23 4.86 -18.03
CA GLY A 74 -1.86 4.84 -18.54
C GLY A 74 -0.84 4.10 -17.65
N PHE A 75 -1.28 3.46 -16.57
CA PHE A 75 -0.42 2.69 -15.67
C PHE A 75 -0.40 1.21 -16.08
N HIS A 76 0.55 0.84 -16.94
CA HIS A 76 0.59 -0.49 -17.57
C HIS A 76 1.34 -1.55 -16.76
N ASN A 77 2.21 -1.16 -15.82
CA ASN A 77 3.15 -2.05 -15.13
C ASN A 77 2.96 -2.00 -13.60
N GLN A 78 1.73 -2.17 -13.09
CA GLN A 78 1.45 -2.08 -11.65
C GLN A 78 1.08 -3.44 -11.02
N PHE A 79 1.05 -4.51 -11.80
CA PHE A 79 0.77 -5.86 -11.35
C PHE A 79 2.02 -6.72 -11.38
N GLU A 80 2.22 -7.52 -10.32
CA GLU A 80 3.26 -8.54 -10.23
C GLU A 80 2.70 -9.85 -9.72
N GLY A 81 3.01 -10.93 -10.42
CA GLY A 81 2.60 -12.29 -10.07
C GLY A 81 3.71 -13.14 -9.45
N GLY A 82 3.48 -14.44 -9.33
CA GLY A 82 4.49 -15.42 -8.88
C GLY A 82 4.87 -15.28 -7.42
N TRP A 83 3.93 -14.89 -6.57
CA TRP A 83 4.07 -14.86 -5.11
C TRP A 83 3.72 -16.20 -4.49
N GLN A 84 4.27 -16.45 -3.30
CA GLN A 84 3.87 -17.53 -2.40
C GLN A 84 3.18 -16.88 -1.20
N PRO A 85 1.85 -16.78 -1.20
CA PRO A 85 1.13 -16.23 -0.05
C PRO A 85 1.19 -17.19 1.14
N LEU A 86 1.11 -16.63 2.36
CA LEU A 86 0.97 -17.42 3.58
C LEU A 86 -0.43 -18.05 3.65
N HIS A 87 -1.46 -17.28 3.28
CA HIS A 87 -2.86 -17.69 3.20
C HIS A 87 -3.44 -17.30 1.83
N ASP A 88 -3.93 -18.29 1.08
CA ASP A 88 -4.47 -18.09 -0.27
C ASP A 88 -5.82 -17.34 -0.31
N ASP A 89 -6.59 -17.44 0.76
CA ASP A 89 -7.94 -16.91 0.88
C ASP A 89 -8.01 -15.55 1.60
N VAL A 90 -6.88 -15.03 2.08
CA VAL A 90 -6.82 -13.76 2.81
C VAL A 90 -6.35 -12.64 1.88
N THR A 91 -7.25 -11.71 1.57
CA THR A 91 -6.91 -10.48 0.84
C THR A 91 -6.13 -9.53 1.74
N LEU A 92 -4.98 -9.03 1.24
CA LEU A 92 -4.18 -8.03 1.91
C LEU A 92 -4.40 -6.66 1.23
N VAL A 93 -4.83 -5.65 1.98
CA VAL A 93 -5.01 -4.27 1.50
C VAL A 93 -4.44 -3.30 2.51
N GLY A 94 -3.64 -2.35 2.04
CA GLY A 94 -3.08 -1.30 2.89
C GLY A 94 -2.19 -0.33 2.12
N ARG A 95 -1.59 0.61 2.83
CA ARG A 95 -0.67 1.61 2.27
C ARG A 95 0.77 1.11 2.34
N ALA A 96 1.53 1.27 1.26
CA ALA A 96 2.91 0.83 1.20
C ALA A 96 3.85 1.66 2.08
N VAL A 97 4.54 1.01 3.01
CA VAL A 97 5.84 1.47 3.52
C VAL A 97 6.90 0.75 2.70
N THR A 98 7.52 1.48 1.81
CA THR A 98 8.46 0.91 0.84
C THR A 98 9.86 0.80 1.41
N VAL A 99 10.52 -0.32 1.16
CA VAL A 99 11.86 -0.59 1.68
C VAL A 99 12.72 -1.23 0.59
N GLN A 100 13.92 -0.68 0.40
CA GLN A 100 14.89 -1.22 -0.54
C GLN A 100 16.05 -1.88 0.17
N TYR A 101 16.28 -3.13 -0.18
CA TYR A 101 17.52 -3.84 0.14
C TYR A 101 18.34 -4.06 -1.12
N MET A 102 19.65 -4.10 -0.94
CA MET A 102 20.65 -4.40 -1.98
C MET A 102 21.54 -5.57 -1.54
N PRO A 103 22.24 -6.23 -2.48
CA PRO A 103 23.28 -7.19 -2.11
C PRO A 103 24.27 -6.58 -1.13
N ASN A 104 24.66 -7.36 -0.12
CA ASN A 104 25.51 -6.88 0.96
C ASN A 104 26.85 -6.37 0.45
N ARG A 105 27.20 -5.14 0.84
CA ARG A 105 28.52 -4.53 0.68
C ARG A 105 29.01 -4.09 2.05
N PRO A 106 29.95 -4.81 2.67
CA PRO A 106 30.34 -4.58 4.06
C PRO A 106 30.82 -3.16 4.37
N ASP A 107 31.48 -2.48 3.42
CA ASP A 107 31.93 -1.10 3.54
C ASP A 107 30.74 -0.12 3.68
N VAL A 108 29.68 -0.32 2.90
CA VAL A 108 28.46 0.50 2.94
C VAL A 108 27.56 0.07 4.09
N ALA A 109 27.34 -1.25 4.26
CA ALA A 109 26.47 -1.79 5.30
C ALA A 109 26.90 -1.37 6.70
N ASN A 110 28.21 -1.38 6.98
CA ASN A 110 28.74 -0.94 8.26
C ASN A 110 28.50 0.53 8.53
N GLN A 111 28.58 1.40 7.50
CA GLN A 111 28.27 2.83 7.64
C GLN A 111 26.77 3.03 7.94
N ILE A 112 25.88 2.33 7.22
CA ILE A 112 24.44 2.37 7.45
C ILE A 112 24.10 1.94 8.88
N ILE A 113 24.67 0.82 9.35
CA ILE A 113 24.44 0.32 10.71
C ILE A 113 24.97 1.31 11.76
N THR A 114 26.15 1.87 11.55
CA THR A 114 26.73 2.86 12.48
C THR A 114 25.84 4.10 12.56
N GLN A 115 25.47 4.66 11.42
CA GLN A 115 24.61 5.85 11.36
C GLN A 115 23.22 5.57 11.96
N GLY A 116 22.64 4.39 11.68
CA GLY A 116 21.35 4.00 12.25
C GLY A 116 21.40 3.96 13.79
N ARG A 117 22.45 3.36 14.36
CA ARG A 117 22.65 3.32 15.82
C ARG A 117 22.83 4.70 16.42
N GLU A 118 23.58 5.58 15.77
CA GLU A 118 23.73 7.00 16.19
C GLU A 118 22.39 7.73 16.16
N ASN A 119 21.50 7.37 15.23
CA ASN A 119 20.14 7.91 15.14
C ASN A 119 19.15 7.20 16.10
N GLY A 120 19.60 6.25 16.92
CA GLY A 120 18.78 5.56 17.91
C GLY A 120 18.07 4.31 17.41
N GLU A 121 18.37 3.82 16.19
CA GLU A 121 17.81 2.58 15.65
C GLU A 121 18.33 1.36 16.45
N LEU A 122 17.43 0.44 16.77
CA LEU A 122 17.75 -0.75 17.55
C LEU A 122 17.62 -2.04 16.73
N GLY A 123 18.40 -3.03 17.12
CA GLY A 123 18.34 -4.37 16.49
C GLY A 123 18.99 -4.42 15.11
N ASN A 124 18.50 -5.33 14.28
CA ASN A 124 18.96 -5.51 12.90
C ASN A 124 18.18 -4.59 11.95
N THR A 125 18.77 -4.32 10.80
CA THR A 125 18.21 -3.36 9.82
C THR A 125 16.82 -3.71 9.28
N ASN A 126 16.40 -4.98 9.35
CA ASN A 126 15.05 -5.41 8.97
C ASN A 126 13.96 -5.05 10.02
N SER A 127 14.34 -4.72 11.25
CA SER A 127 13.39 -4.24 12.27
C SER A 127 13.12 -2.73 12.16
N TRP A 128 14.04 -1.95 11.62
CA TRP A 128 13.93 -0.48 11.56
C TRP A 128 12.69 0.02 10.78
N PRO A 129 12.33 -0.56 9.61
CA PRO A 129 11.10 -0.17 8.92
C PRO A 129 9.84 -0.51 9.72
N ILE A 130 9.88 -1.54 10.57
CA ILE A 130 8.73 -1.94 11.39
C ILE A 130 8.34 -0.82 12.36
N ASP A 131 9.33 -0.09 12.89
CA ASP A 131 9.07 1.01 13.81
C ASP A 131 8.36 2.21 13.17
N ARG A 132 8.33 2.28 11.86
CA ARG A 132 7.65 3.34 11.07
C ARG A 132 6.24 2.98 10.65
N LEU A 133 5.82 1.71 10.84
CA LEU A 133 4.49 1.26 10.49
C LEU A 133 3.44 1.89 11.41
N VAL A 134 2.31 2.24 10.81
CA VAL A 134 1.08 2.60 11.50
C VAL A 134 -0.07 1.72 11.02
N GLU A 135 -1.20 1.75 11.71
CA GLU A 135 -2.38 0.96 11.35
C GLU A 135 -2.80 1.18 9.88
N GLY A 136 -3.07 0.09 9.17
CA GLY A 136 -3.40 0.07 7.74
C GLY A 136 -2.18 0.09 6.80
N ASP A 137 -0.94 0.12 7.31
CA ASP A 137 0.26 0.02 6.48
C ASP A 137 0.59 -1.45 6.13
N ILE A 138 1.26 -1.64 5.00
CA ILE A 138 1.89 -2.89 4.58
C ILE A 138 3.39 -2.66 4.42
N TYR A 139 4.20 -3.53 5.02
CA TYR A 139 5.64 -3.50 4.80
C TYR A 139 5.95 -4.11 3.42
N VAL A 140 6.34 -3.26 2.47
CA VAL A 140 6.65 -3.64 1.09
C VAL A 140 8.13 -3.55 0.85
N ALA A 141 8.82 -4.68 0.64
CA ALA A 141 10.28 -4.70 0.51
C ALA A 141 10.74 -5.35 -0.80
N ASP A 142 11.62 -4.65 -1.51
CA ASP A 142 12.42 -5.23 -2.57
C ASP A 142 13.81 -5.65 -2.03
N ALA A 143 14.11 -6.95 -2.07
CA ALA A 143 15.43 -7.50 -1.84
C ALA A 143 15.85 -8.38 -3.03
N PHE A 144 15.65 -7.86 -4.24
CA PHE A 144 16.09 -8.43 -5.52
C PHE A 144 15.79 -9.94 -5.71
N GLY A 145 14.73 -10.45 -5.06
CA GLY A 145 14.33 -11.86 -5.12
C GLY A 145 15.27 -12.80 -4.34
N LYS A 146 16.08 -12.30 -3.40
CA LYS A 146 17.01 -13.11 -2.62
C LYS A 146 16.25 -14.06 -1.69
N ILE A 147 16.44 -15.37 -1.86
CA ILE A 147 15.80 -16.41 -1.04
C ILE A 147 16.73 -16.87 0.07
N ILE A 148 17.84 -17.51 -0.28
CA ILE A 148 18.85 -17.99 0.71
C ILE A 148 19.59 -16.77 1.27
N ASP A 149 19.70 -16.67 2.59
CA ASP A 149 20.37 -15.56 3.30
C ASP A 149 19.75 -14.17 3.06
N GLY A 150 18.53 -14.14 2.47
CA GLY A 150 17.72 -12.96 2.24
C GLY A 150 16.40 -12.94 3.01
N THR A 151 16.27 -13.75 4.07
CA THR A 151 15.05 -13.87 4.87
C THR A 151 14.83 -12.62 5.71
N LEU A 152 13.76 -11.86 5.39
CA LEU A 152 13.52 -10.58 6.02
C LEU A 152 12.88 -10.71 7.40
N ILE A 153 11.93 -11.63 7.59
CA ILE A 153 11.23 -11.82 8.87
C ILE A 153 11.03 -13.30 9.20
N GLY A 154 10.82 -13.56 10.47
CA GLY A 154 10.19 -14.75 11.04
C GLY A 154 8.99 -14.33 11.90
N ASP A 155 8.47 -15.23 12.72
CA ASP A 155 7.26 -15.07 13.54
C ASP A 155 7.32 -13.89 14.52
N ASN A 156 8.44 -13.68 15.21
CA ASN A 156 8.62 -12.57 16.14
C ASN A 156 8.42 -11.19 15.46
N LEU A 157 9.06 -11.00 14.30
CA LEU A 157 8.90 -9.75 13.55
C LEU A 157 7.53 -9.67 12.87
N GLY A 158 6.95 -10.79 12.46
CA GLY A 158 5.57 -10.87 11.98
C GLY A 158 4.56 -10.37 13.03
N ASN A 159 4.70 -10.81 14.27
CA ASN A 159 3.90 -10.33 15.40
C ASN A 159 4.09 -8.82 15.65
N ALA A 160 5.32 -8.31 15.57
CA ALA A 160 5.61 -6.89 15.73
C ALA A 160 4.97 -6.04 14.62
N ILE A 161 5.04 -6.51 13.36
CA ILE A 161 4.39 -5.87 12.20
C ILE A 161 2.89 -5.81 12.43
N TYR A 162 2.26 -6.94 12.76
CA TYR A 162 0.82 -7.00 12.97
C TYR A 162 0.36 -6.16 14.16
N ALA A 163 1.13 -6.13 15.24
CA ALA A 163 0.82 -5.30 16.40
C ALA A 163 0.70 -3.81 16.04
N LYS A 164 1.55 -3.33 15.12
CA LYS A 164 1.59 -1.92 14.67
C LYS A 164 0.61 -1.62 13.53
N SER A 165 0.64 -2.44 12.49
CA SER A 165 -0.06 -2.15 11.25
C SER A 165 -1.46 -2.80 11.13
N LYS A 166 -1.75 -3.82 11.94
CA LYS A 166 -2.91 -4.70 11.77
C LYS A 166 -2.99 -5.31 10.38
N ASN A 167 -1.83 -5.51 9.77
CA ASN A 167 -1.69 -5.91 8.38
C ASN A 167 -0.47 -6.82 8.20
N GLY A 168 -0.05 -7.06 6.97
CA GLY A 168 1.00 -8.00 6.63
C GLY A 168 2.13 -7.39 5.79
N VAL A 169 2.72 -8.25 4.94
CA VAL A 169 3.93 -7.91 4.18
C VAL A 169 3.84 -8.34 2.71
N VAL A 170 4.57 -7.62 1.85
CA VAL A 170 4.84 -8.02 0.46
C VAL A 170 6.34 -7.92 0.21
N PHE A 171 7.03 -9.06 0.05
CA PHE A 171 8.49 -9.12 -0.05
C PHE A 171 8.96 -9.76 -1.35
N ASN A 172 9.65 -9.02 -2.18
CA ASN A 172 10.50 -9.60 -3.23
C ASN A 172 11.77 -10.21 -2.60
N ALA A 173 11.55 -11.19 -1.73
CA ALA A 173 12.52 -11.85 -0.86
C ALA A 173 11.93 -13.14 -0.28
N SER A 174 12.59 -13.71 0.73
CA SER A 174 12.04 -14.82 1.52
C SER A 174 11.60 -14.37 2.92
N SER A 175 10.78 -15.22 3.54
CA SER A 175 10.48 -15.25 4.97
C SER A 175 10.71 -16.66 5.53
N ARG A 176 10.66 -16.81 6.84
CA ARG A 176 10.77 -18.09 7.55
C ARG A 176 9.68 -18.22 8.61
N ASP A 177 9.70 -19.32 9.36
CA ASP A 177 8.77 -19.59 10.45
C ASP A 177 7.29 -19.51 10.01
N MET A 178 7.00 -20.12 8.81
CA MET A 178 5.69 -20.09 8.17
C MET A 178 4.58 -20.53 9.14
N GLU A 179 4.83 -21.57 9.94
CA GLU A 179 3.87 -22.11 10.91
C GLU A 179 3.52 -21.05 11.95
N GLY A 180 4.52 -20.44 12.61
CA GLY A 180 4.29 -19.38 13.59
C GLY A 180 3.69 -18.10 13.00
N LEU A 181 4.04 -17.75 11.77
CA LEU A 181 3.40 -16.63 11.07
C LEU A 181 1.93 -16.91 10.76
N SER A 182 1.56 -18.16 10.45
CA SER A 182 0.19 -18.55 10.14
C SER A 182 -0.76 -18.50 11.33
N GLU A 183 -0.22 -18.53 12.55
CA GLU A 183 -0.98 -18.40 13.80
C GLU A 183 -1.36 -16.94 14.13
N ILE A 184 -0.80 -15.95 13.42
CA ILE A 184 -1.11 -14.54 13.64
C ILE A 184 -2.42 -14.22 12.91
N GLU A 185 -3.53 -14.18 13.65
CA GLU A 185 -4.86 -13.90 13.10
C GLU A 185 -4.89 -12.54 12.37
N GLY A 186 -5.30 -12.54 11.09
CA GLY A 186 -5.38 -11.35 10.24
C GLY A 186 -4.07 -10.94 9.56
N PHE A 187 -2.94 -11.60 9.88
CA PHE A 187 -1.68 -11.38 9.17
C PHE A 187 -1.65 -12.18 7.85
N ASN A 188 -1.09 -11.60 6.80
CA ASN A 188 -0.73 -12.34 5.60
C ASN A 188 0.63 -11.88 5.06
N ALA A 189 1.31 -12.78 4.37
CA ALA A 189 2.60 -12.51 3.75
C ALA A 189 2.59 -12.97 2.28
N PHE A 190 2.97 -12.10 1.38
CA PHE A 190 3.23 -12.41 -0.02
C PHE A 190 4.73 -12.34 -0.25
N VAL A 191 5.37 -13.49 -0.42
CA VAL A 191 6.83 -13.60 -0.53
C VAL A 191 7.23 -14.31 -1.82
N LYS A 192 8.49 -14.22 -2.23
CA LYS A 192 9.01 -14.99 -3.38
C LYS A 192 9.50 -16.38 -2.97
N GLY A 193 9.62 -16.66 -1.68
CA GLY A 193 9.96 -17.99 -1.18
C GLY A 193 10.00 -18.07 0.34
N TRP A 194 10.05 -19.29 0.83
CA TRP A 194 10.20 -19.62 2.25
C TRP A 194 11.53 -20.32 2.45
N HIS A 195 12.37 -19.85 3.38
CA HIS A 195 13.68 -20.43 3.62
C HIS A 195 14.10 -20.24 5.10
N PRO A 196 14.72 -21.25 5.74
CA PRO A 196 15.10 -21.17 7.16
C PRO A 196 16.34 -20.32 7.45
N SER A 197 16.99 -19.73 6.44
CA SER A 197 18.17 -18.88 6.63
C SER A 197 17.87 -17.58 7.36
N PHE A 198 18.91 -16.78 7.62
CA PHE A 198 18.83 -15.47 8.25
C PHE A 198 19.06 -14.36 7.23
N LEU A 199 18.90 -13.11 7.69
CA LEU A 199 19.26 -11.93 6.92
C LEU A 199 20.77 -11.67 7.03
N THR A 200 21.55 -12.08 6.04
CA THR A 200 23.02 -11.96 6.06
C THR A 200 23.60 -11.36 4.78
N GLU A 201 22.99 -11.65 3.63
CA GLU A 201 23.51 -11.30 2.30
C GLU A 201 22.84 -10.08 1.68
N VAL A 202 22.14 -9.29 2.49
CA VAL A 202 21.47 -8.05 2.06
C VAL A 202 21.74 -6.91 3.02
N MET A 203 21.74 -5.68 2.51
CA MET A 203 21.86 -4.46 3.31
C MET A 203 20.67 -3.55 3.04
N LEU A 204 20.15 -2.90 4.09
CA LEU A 204 19.12 -1.88 3.98
C LEU A 204 19.70 -0.63 3.32
N VAL A 205 19.05 -0.12 2.28
CA VAL A 205 19.52 1.09 1.58
C VAL A 205 18.59 2.27 1.85
N SER A 206 17.27 2.04 1.79
CA SER A 206 16.30 3.12 1.98
C SER A 206 14.97 2.63 2.53
N VAL A 207 14.29 3.55 3.22
CA VAL A 207 12.89 3.41 3.66
C VAL A 207 12.11 4.58 3.11
N ASN A 208 10.87 4.33 2.66
CA ASN A 208 10.02 5.33 2.04
C ASN A 208 10.63 6.02 0.81
N TYR A 209 11.39 5.26 -0.01
CA TYR A 209 11.80 5.65 -1.35
C TYR A 209 10.98 4.88 -2.40
N PRO A 210 10.95 5.36 -3.67
CA PRO A 210 10.43 4.54 -4.75
C PRO A 210 11.21 3.24 -4.87
N ILE A 211 10.52 2.12 -4.96
CA ILE A 211 11.12 0.79 -5.15
C ILE A 211 10.56 0.12 -6.40
N ARG A 212 11.26 -0.92 -6.86
CA ARG A 212 10.79 -1.77 -7.94
C ARG A 212 10.34 -3.11 -7.40
N MET A 213 9.06 -3.46 -7.60
CA MET A 213 8.51 -4.77 -7.30
C MET A 213 8.21 -5.52 -8.60
N GLY A 214 9.18 -6.33 -9.05
CA GLY A 214 9.10 -6.96 -10.38
C GLY A 214 9.11 -5.92 -11.50
N ALA A 215 8.02 -5.81 -12.25
CA ALA A 215 7.81 -4.78 -13.28
C ALA A 215 7.21 -3.48 -12.74
N ALA A 216 6.64 -3.50 -11.54
CA ALA A 216 5.94 -2.35 -10.97
C ALA A 216 6.89 -1.35 -10.31
N THR A 217 6.58 -0.06 -10.45
CA THR A 217 7.14 1.00 -9.62
C THR A 217 6.17 1.28 -8.47
N VAL A 218 6.66 1.21 -7.25
CA VAL A 218 5.86 1.42 -6.03
C VAL A 218 6.38 2.64 -5.29
N LEU A 219 5.50 3.60 -5.04
CA LEU A 219 5.80 4.78 -4.23
C LEU A 219 5.30 4.59 -2.79
N PRO A 220 5.93 5.25 -1.82
CA PRO A 220 5.42 5.27 -0.45
C PRO A 220 3.99 5.81 -0.41
N GLY A 221 3.10 5.11 0.29
CA GLY A 221 1.68 5.46 0.38
C GLY A 221 0.80 4.97 -0.77
N ASP A 222 1.35 4.30 -1.80
CA ASP A 222 0.55 3.58 -2.78
C ASP A 222 -0.30 2.51 -2.10
N VAL A 223 -1.49 2.25 -2.62
CA VAL A 223 -2.35 1.19 -2.10
C VAL A 223 -1.92 -0.15 -2.69
N VAL A 224 -1.66 -1.09 -1.81
CA VAL A 224 -1.39 -2.48 -2.15
C VAL A 224 -2.69 -3.25 -2.09
N LEU A 225 -3.04 -3.96 -3.16
CA LEU A 225 -4.09 -4.97 -3.18
C LEU A 225 -3.43 -6.29 -3.57
N ALA A 226 -3.36 -7.23 -2.62
CA ALA A 226 -2.78 -8.53 -2.83
C ALA A 226 -3.82 -9.63 -2.63
N LYS A 227 -3.94 -10.48 -3.62
CA LYS A 227 -4.84 -11.63 -3.68
C LYS A 227 -4.10 -12.84 -4.25
N LYS A 228 -4.75 -13.97 -4.27
CA LYS A 228 -4.20 -15.23 -4.78
C LYS A 228 -3.52 -15.10 -6.15
N GLU A 229 -4.08 -14.29 -7.03
CA GLU A 229 -3.59 -14.08 -8.41
C GLU A 229 -2.27 -13.31 -8.43
N GLY A 230 -2.04 -12.45 -7.45
CA GLY A 230 -0.86 -11.61 -7.35
C GLY A 230 -1.09 -10.32 -6.59
N VAL A 231 -0.17 -9.39 -6.76
CA VAL A 231 -0.16 -8.09 -6.08
C VAL A 231 -0.24 -6.98 -7.11
N ILE A 232 -1.17 -6.04 -6.91
CA ILE A 232 -1.27 -4.82 -7.70
C ILE A 232 -1.02 -3.61 -6.81
N PHE A 233 -0.18 -2.68 -7.31
CA PHE A 233 0.21 -1.47 -6.62
C PHE A 233 -0.52 -0.29 -7.26
N ILE A 234 -1.40 0.34 -6.51
CA ILE A 234 -2.33 1.36 -7.00
C ILE A 234 -1.83 2.72 -6.53
N PRO A 235 -1.48 3.65 -7.44
CA PRO A 235 -1.15 5.01 -7.07
C PRO A 235 -2.20 5.60 -6.13
N SER A 236 -1.77 6.19 -5.02
CA SER A 236 -2.67 6.67 -3.96
C SER A 236 -3.81 7.55 -4.49
N PHE A 237 -3.54 8.43 -5.46
CA PHE A 237 -4.54 9.33 -6.05
C PHE A 237 -5.57 8.64 -6.95
N LEU A 238 -5.34 7.39 -7.36
CA LEU A 238 -6.28 6.56 -8.12
C LEU A 238 -7.08 5.59 -7.25
N ALA A 239 -6.76 5.46 -5.96
CA ALA A 239 -7.38 4.45 -5.10
C ALA A 239 -8.91 4.60 -5.03
N GLU A 240 -9.43 5.80 -4.82
CA GLU A 240 -10.87 6.05 -4.82
C GLU A 240 -11.51 5.76 -6.18
N LYS A 241 -10.86 6.16 -7.28
CA LYS A 241 -11.34 5.90 -8.64
C LYS A 241 -11.45 4.39 -8.91
N VAL A 242 -10.44 3.61 -8.50
CA VAL A 242 -10.46 2.15 -8.62
C VAL A 242 -11.66 1.56 -7.88
N VAL A 243 -11.85 1.94 -6.61
CA VAL A 243 -12.98 1.46 -5.79
C VAL A 243 -14.32 1.80 -6.42
N VAL A 244 -14.54 3.08 -6.74
CA VAL A 244 -15.82 3.56 -7.27
C VAL A 244 -16.14 2.90 -8.62
N THR A 245 -15.15 2.79 -9.51
CA THR A 245 -15.34 2.14 -10.81
C THR A 245 -15.67 0.65 -10.65
N SER A 246 -14.97 -0.06 -9.76
CA SER A 246 -15.24 -1.48 -9.47
C SER A 246 -16.63 -1.69 -8.86
N GLU A 247 -17.09 -0.78 -8.02
CA GLU A 247 -18.45 -0.84 -7.47
C GLU A 247 -19.51 -0.71 -8.57
N VAL A 248 -19.31 0.19 -9.52
CA VAL A 248 -20.21 0.33 -10.68
C VAL A 248 -20.23 -0.93 -11.53
N VAL A 249 -19.05 -1.47 -11.87
CA VAL A 249 -18.92 -2.72 -12.63
C VAL A 249 -19.68 -3.86 -11.93
N ARG A 250 -19.46 -4.01 -10.63
CA ARG A 250 -20.13 -5.05 -9.82
C ARG A 250 -21.66 -4.91 -9.80
N LEU A 251 -22.18 -3.68 -9.70
CA LEU A 251 -23.63 -3.43 -9.78
C LEU A 251 -24.18 -3.80 -11.15
N ARG A 252 -23.46 -3.46 -12.23
CA ARG A 252 -23.83 -3.83 -13.59
C ARG A 252 -23.86 -5.35 -13.80
N ASP A 253 -22.85 -6.04 -13.27
CA ASP A 253 -22.74 -7.49 -13.35
C ASP A 253 -23.89 -8.19 -12.59
N LEU A 254 -24.18 -7.74 -11.37
CA LEU A 254 -25.31 -8.25 -10.59
C LEU A 254 -26.64 -8.08 -11.30
N PHE A 255 -26.89 -6.89 -11.84
CA PHE A 255 -28.07 -6.63 -12.66
C PHE A 255 -28.12 -7.50 -13.90
N GLY A 256 -27.03 -7.55 -14.67
CA GLY A 256 -26.94 -8.33 -15.90
C GLY A 256 -27.21 -9.82 -15.64
N ILE A 257 -26.54 -10.41 -14.64
CA ILE A 257 -26.76 -11.81 -14.24
C ILE A 257 -28.20 -12.05 -13.84
N THR A 258 -28.79 -11.14 -13.07
CA THR A 258 -30.20 -11.25 -12.64
C THR A 258 -31.13 -11.27 -13.86
N ARG A 259 -30.98 -10.30 -14.76
CA ARG A 259 -31.83 -10.20 -15.95
C ARG A 259 -31.64 -11.33 -16.95
N LEU A 260 -30.42 -11.86 -17.08
CA LEU A 260 -30.13 -13.05 -17.88
C LEU A 260 -30.84 -14.30 -17.32
N ARG A 261 -30.80 -14.50 -15.99
CA ARG A 261 -31.50 -15.61 -15.31
C ARG A 261 -33.03 -15.53 -15.44
N GLU A 262 -33.59 -14.33 -15.44
CA GLU A 262 -35.00 -14.05 -15.66
C GLU A 262 -35.41 -14.23 -17.16
N GLY A 263 -34.43 -14.35 -18.07
CA GLY A 263 -34.68 -14.40 -19.52
C GLY A 263 -35.18 -13.08 -20.09
N LYS A 264 -35.00 -11.98 -19.38
CA LYS A 264 -35.49 -10.64 -19.79
C LYS A 264 -34.66 -10.05 -20.92
N TYR A 265 -33.32 -10.24 -20.88
CA TYR A 265 -32.38 -9.81 -21.91
C TYR A 265 -31.52 -10.98 -22.39
N THR A 266 -30.97 -10.84 -23.61
CA THR A 266 -30.05 -11.80 -24.19
C THR A 266 -28.60 -11.46 -23.75
N PRO A 267 -27.66 -12.46 -23.78
CA PRO A 267 -26.23 -12.18 -23.51
C PRO A 267 -25.67 -11.06 -24.37
N GLY A 268 -26.01 -11.01 -25.67
CA GLY A 268 -25.53 -9.95 -26.56
C GLY A 268 -26.04 -8.55 -26.21
N GLN A 269 -27.20 -8.45 -25.54
CA GLN A 269 -27.70 -7.14 -25.06
C GLN A 269 -26.99 -6.69 -23.77
N ILE A 270 -26.68 -7.62 -22.87
CA ILE A 270 -26.02 -7.32 -21.59
C ILE A 270 -24.50 -7.05 -21.78
N ASP A 271 -23.82 -7.81 -22.64
CA ASP A 271 -22.37 -7.69 -22.85
C ASP A 271 -21.97 -6.53 -23.79
N ASN A 272 -22.93 -5.80 -24.33
CA ASN A 272 -22.69 -4.64 -25.17
C ASN A 272 -23.01 -3.31 -24.45
N LYS A 273 -22.80 -2.21 -25.16
CA LYS A 273 -23.31 -0.91 -24.72
C LYS A 273 -24.83 -0.98 -24.57
N TRP A 274 -25.31 -0.68 -23.38
CA TRP A 274 -26.74 -0.71 -23.09
C TRP A 274 -27.52 0.36 -23.86
N ASN A 275 -28.70 0.01 -24.31
CA ASN A 275 -29.67 0.93 -24.84
C ASN A 275 -30.45 1.64 -23.70
N GLU A 276 -31.25 2.64 -24.04
CA GLU A 276 -32.02 3.43 -23.06
C GLU A 276 -33.00 2.58 -22.24
N GLU A 277 -33.54 1.51 -22.81
CA GLU A 277 -34.47 0.59 -22.11
C GLU A 277 -33.75 -0.15 -20.97
N ILE A 278 -32.56 -0.72 -21.27
CA ILE A 278 -31.74 -1.44 -20.28
C ILE A 278 -31.23 -0.46 -19.20
N GLU A 279 -30.81 0.74 -19.58
CA GLU A 279 -30.38 1.76 -18.62
C GLU A 279 -31.51 2.20 -17.68
N LYS A 280 -32.72 2.36 -18.17
CA LYS A 280 -33.88 2.68 -17.33
C LYS A 280 -34.26 1.52 -16.39
N ASP A 281 -34.18 0.28 -16.89
CA ASP A 281 -34.39 -0.90 -16.05
C ASP A 281 -33.31 -1.01 -14.96
N PHE A 282 -32.06 -0.74 -15.28
CA PHE A 282 -30.98 -0.71 -14.30
C PHE A 282 -31.18 0.38 -13.24
N GLU A 283 -31.55 1.58 -13.68
CA GLU A 283 -31.86 2.68 -12.75
C GLU A 283 -33.00 2.30 -11.79
N GLN A 284 -34.06 1.68 -12.30
CA GLN A 284 -35.18 1.24 -11.45
C GLN A 284 -34.75 0.12 -10.52
N TRP A 285 -34.00 -0.85 -11.03
CA TRP A 285 -33.48 -1.96 -10.23
C TRP A 285 -32.58 -1.49 -9.09
N LEU A 286 -31.71 -0.50 -9.32
CA LEU A 286 -30.90 0.11 -8.26
C LEU A 286 -31.75 0.74 -7.15
N LYS A 287 -32.86 1.43 -7.51
CA LYS A 287 -33.79 2.03 -6.56
C LYS A 287 -34.51 0.98 -5.73
N ASP A 288 -34.95 -0.09 -6.36
CA ASP A 288 -35.74 -1.15 -5.74
C ASP A 288 -34.91 -2.01 -4.77
N HIS A 289 -33.59 -2.14 -5.02
CA HIS A 289 -32.68 -3.02 -4.25
C HIS A 289 -31.63 -2.28 -3.45
N ILE A 290 -31.71 -0.95 -3.31
CA ILE A 290 -30.68 -0.11 -2.69
C ILE A 290 -30.25 -0.57 -1.29
N ASP A 291 -31.14 -1.23 -0.55
CA ASP A 291 -30.88 -1.74 0.81
C ASP A 291 -30.15 -3.08 0.83
N GLU A 292 -30.11 -3.80 -0.28
CA GLU A 292 -29.58 -5.17 -0.38
C GLU A 292 -28.27 -5.24 -1.15
N LEU A 293 -27.93 -4.19 -1.90
CA LEU A 293 -26.77 -4.17 -2.77
C LEU A 293 -25.44 -4.05 -1.98
N PRO A 294 -24.36 -4.71 -2.44
CA PRO A 294 -23.07 -4.78 -1.72
C PRO A 294 -22.21 -3.51 -1.89
N VAL A 295 -22.83 -2.38 -2.20
CA VAL A 295 -22.18 -1.07 -2.41
C VAL A 295 -22.80 -0.07 -1.44
N PRO A 296 -22.04 0.89 -0.89
CA PRO A 296 -22.59 1.90 0.02
C PRO A 296 -23.76 2.65 -0.60
N LYS A 297 -24.87 2.76 0.14
CA LYS A 297 -26.10 3.43 -0.33
C LYS A 297 -25.86 4.85 -0.85
N GLU A 298 -24.94 5.58 -0.21
CA GLU A 298 -24.61 6.93 -0.66
C GLU A 298 -23.94 6.91 -2.03
N GLN A 299 -23.08 5.95 -2.31
CA GLN A 299 -22.48 5.75 -3.62
C GLN A 299 -23.54 5.45 -4.68
N ILE A 300 -24.52 4.58 -4.36
CA ILE A 300 -25.65 4.29 -5.27
C ILE A 300 -26.48 5.56 -5.55
N ARG A 301 -26.73 6.40 -4.53
CA ARG A 301 -27.42 7.68 -4.71
C ARG A 301 -26.65 8.63 -5.64
N VAL A 302 -25.32 8.69 -5.50
CA VAL A 302 -24.47 9.49 -6.38
C VAL A 302 -24.53 8.95 -7.82
N LEU A 303 -24.47 7.64 -8.02
CA LEU A 303 -24.62 7.01 -9.33
C LEU A 303 -25.98 7.36 -9.96
N LEU A 304 -27.07 7.19 -9.22
CA LEU A 304 -28.44 7.51 -9.69
C LEU A 304 -28.60 8.99 -10.07
N LYS A 305 -27.98 9.90 -9.30
CA LYS A 305 -28.03 11.34 -9.55
C LYS A 305 -27.26 11.71 -10.83
N ASN A 306 -26.08 11.15 -11.01
CA ASN A 306 -25.14 11.54 -12.08
C ASN A 306 -25.25 10.65 -13.33
N ARG A 307 -25.92 9.51 -13.24
CA ARG A 307 -26.02 8.46 -14.29
C ARG A 307 -24.64 8.09 -14.84
N THR A 308 -23.70 7.78 -13.94
CA THR A 308 -22.29 7.48 -14.26
C THR A 308 -22.01 5.99 -14.22
N TRP A 309 -22.81 5.16 -14.92
CA TRP A 309 -22.61 3.71 -15.07
C TRP A 309 -22.31 3.27 -16.50
#